data_f0b58224752605479984cfb830db6a30
#
_entry.id   f0b58224752605479984cfb830db6a30
#
_cell.length_a   1.000
_cell.length_b   1.000
_cell.length_c   1.000
_cell.angle_alpha   90.00
_cell.angle_beta   90.00
_cell.angle_gamma   90.00
#
_symmetry.space_group_name_H-M   'P 1'
#
loop_
_entity.id
_entity.type
_entity.pdbx_description
1 polymer ?
#
loop_
_entity_poly.entity_id
_entity_poly.type
_entity_poly.pdbx_seq_one_letter_code
_entity_poly.pdbx_strand_id
1 'polypeptide(L)'
;MAWHEVTLRDAVVEDALFLAEVWTGALSRSDVADQVAHLEVVVKSAAQTPGERVVVAEVGGEPAGAVLLRVAPVSPLNPELVVQAFAPQVLVRFRRHGVGRRLLEAAAELADVHGVAHVVTAAASSSRDANRFMARLGLAPAAVVRGATVHQLRAKIDAQLPERRRARVDQRAQAVVARRSRLRRAAQRVEAEPEG
;
A
#
# COMPACT_ATOMS: atom_id res chain seq x y z
N MET A 1 25.98 -0.05 -28.06
CA MET A 1 24.78 0.34 -27.29
C MET A 1 25.18 1.48 -26.39
N ALA A 2 24.63 2.68 -26.58
CA ALA A 2 24.87 3.79 -25.67
C ALA A 2 24.26 3.45 -24.33
N TRP A 3 25.08 3.40 -23.28
CA TRP A 3 24.61 3.28 -21.90
C TRP A 3 24.02 4.63 -21.52
N HIS A 4 22.71 4.76 -21.56
CA HIS A 4 22.08 5.95 -21.00
C HIS A 4 22.27 5.91 -19.48
N GLU A 5 22.88 6.95 -18.95
CA GLU A 5 23.05 7.13 -17.51
C GLU A 5 21.67 7.20 -16.84
N VAL A 6 21.51 6.49 -15.74
CA VAL A 6 20.30 6.59 -14.90
C VAL A 6 20.51 7.71 -13.90
N THR A 7 19.76 8.77 -14.03
CA THR A 7 19.77 9.91 -13.10
C THR A 7 18.59 9.78 -12.11
N LEU A 8 18.77 10.37 -10.93
CA LEU A 8 17.72 10.43 -9.89
C LEU A 8 17.42 11.88 -9.58
N ARG A 9 16.14 12.17 -9.35
CA ARG A 9 15.67 13.46 -8.83
C ARG A 9 14.47 13.28 -7.90
N ASP A 10 14.19 14.28 -7.08
CA ASP A 10 12.92 14.31 -6.37
C ASP A 10 11.78 14.55 -7.36
N ALA A 11 10.63 13.94 -7.07
CA ALA A 11 9.43 14.16 -7.85
C ALA A 11 8.88 15.56 -7.63
N VAL A 12 8.34 16.12 -8.70
CA VAL A 12 7.54 17.33 -8.70
C VAL A 12 6.07 17.01 -8.95
N VAL A 13 5.17 17.97 -8.70
CA VAL A 13 3.71 17.71 -8.81
C VAL A 13 3.31 17.27 -10.23
N GLU A 14 4.01 17.77 -11.22
CA GLU A 14 3.82 17.44 -12.63
C GLU A 14 4.12 15.97 -12.96
N ASP A 15 4.86 15.27 -12.11
CA ASP A 15 5.11 13.84 -12.25
C ASP A 15 3.91 12.96 -11.89
N ALA A 16 2.83 13.51 -11.33
CA ALA A 16 1.71 12.74 -10.79
C ALA A 16 1.09 11.77 -11.82
N LEU A 17 0.99 12.17 -13.09
CA LEU A 17 0.49 11.31 -14.15
C LEU A 17 1.43 10.13 -14.42
N PHE A 18 2.75 10.39 -14.50
CA PHE A 18 3.77 9.34 -14.62
C PHE A 18 3.77 8.40 -13.41
N LEU A 19 3.63 8.95 -12.20
CA LEU A 19 3.56 8.16 -10.97
C LEU A 19 2.30 7.26 -10.95
N ALA A 20 1.17 7.74 -11.49
CA ALA A 20 -0.05 6.92 -11.64
C ALA A 20 0.18 5.75 -12.62
N GLU A 21 0.91 5.97 -13.72
CA GLU A 21 1.29 4.92 -14.66
C GLU A 21 2.20 3.87 -14.00
N VAL A 22 3.31 4.31 -13.40
CA VAL A 22 4.34 3.39 -12.87
C VAL A 22 3.84 2.63 -11.65
N TRP A 23 2.94 3.21 -10.85
CA TRP A 23 2.38 2.60 -9.65
C TRP A 23 0.97 2.01 -9.81
N THR A 24 0.47 1.84 -11.03
CA THR A 24 -0.87 1.29 -11.32
C THR A 24 -1.21 0.04 -10.50
N GLY A 25 -0.22 -0.85 -10.25
CA GLY A 25 -0.41 -2.06 -9.45
C GLY A 25 -0.40 -1.85 -7.93
N ALA A 26 0.02 -0.68 -7.45
CA ALA A 26 0.13 -0.34 -6.02
C ALA A 26 -0.98 0.61 -5.55
N LEU A 27 -1.62 1.32 -6.47
CA LEU A 27 -2.67 2.30 -6.19
C LEU A 27 -4.04 1.63 -5.95
N SER A 28 -4.95 2.37 -5.33
CA SER A 28 -6.35 1.97 -5.18
C SER A 28 -7.03 1.84 -6.54
N ARG A 29 -8.15 1.08 -6.59
CA ARG A 29 -8.96 0.91 -7.81
C ARG A 29 -9.92 2.10 -8.03
N SER A 30 -9.43 3.32 -7.93
CA SER A 30 -10.13 4.55 -8.32
C SER A 30 -9.86 4.87 -9.79
N ASP A 31 -10.53 5.86 -10.34
CA ASP A 31 -10.21 6.33 -11.68
C ASP A 31 -8.84 7.03 -11.73
N VAL A 32 -8.32 7.27 -12.93
CA VAL A 32 -6.99 7.85 -13.12
C VAL A 32 -6.92 9.28 -12.60
N ALA A 33 -7.99 10.05 -12.71
CA ALA A 33 -8.02 11.44 -12.24
C ALA A 33 -7.90 11.50 -10.71
N ASP A 34 -8.63 10.65 -10.00
CA ASP A 34 -8.53 10.53 -8.55
C ASP A 34 -7.13 10.06 -8.11
N GLN A 35 -6.54 9.12 -8.86
CA GLN A 35 -5.18 8.65 -8.57
C GLN A 35 -4.15 9.76 -8.73
N VAL A 36 -4.24 10.54 -9.81
CA VAL A 36 -3.35 11.69 -10.08
C VAL A 36 -3.51 12.74 -8.97
N ALA A 37 -4.73 13.14 -8.65
CA ALA A 37 -4.99 14.11 -7.58
C ALA A 37 -4.43 13.63 -6.22
N HIS A 38 -4.57 12.35 -5.90
CA HIS A 38 -3.98 11.75 -4.69
C HIS A 38 -2.45 11.83 -4.72
N LEU A 39 -1.82 11.49 -5.85
CA LEU A 39 -0.36 11.50 -6.00
C LEU A 39 0.23 12.91 -5.93
N GLU A 40 -0.47 13.93 -6.44
CA GLU A 40 -0.07 15.32 -6.22
C GLU A 40 0.04 15.67 -4.72
N VAL A 41 -0.93 15.20 -3.91
CA VAL A 41 -0.90 15.39 -2.46
C VAL A 41 0.27 14.63 -1.85
N VAL A 42 0.52 13.39 -2.27
CA VAL A 42 1.66 12.58 -1.79
C VAL A 42 2.99 13.27 -2.08
N VAL A 43 3.20 13.76 -3.30
CA VAL A 43 4.43 14.46 -3.68
C VAL A 43 4.61 15.75 -2.86
N LYS A 44 3.56 16.57 -2.72
CA LYS A 44 3.59 17.78 -1.90
C LYS A 44 3.91 17.48 -0.43
N SER A 45 3.28 16.44 0.12
CA SER A 45 3.50 16.03 1.51
C SER A 45 4.93 15.55 1.73
N ALA A 46 5.42 14.69 0.86
CA ALA A 46 6.78 14.16 0.96
C ALA A 46 7.84 15.27 0.90
N ALA A 47 7.67 16.27 0.03
CA ALA A 47 8.56 17.41 -0.06
C ALA A 47 8.59 18.30 1.20
N GLN A 48 7.56 18.22 2.05
CA GLN A 48 7.44 19.00 3.30
C GLN A 48 7.77 18.18 4.55
N THR A 49 7.88 16.85 4.41
CA THR A 49 8.07 15.96 5.57
C THR A 49 9.53 15.51 5.65
N PRO A 50 10.27 15.89 6.71
CA PRO A 50 11.63 15.40 6.91
C PRO A 50 11.68 13.86 6.91
N GLY A 51 12.61 13.31 6.14
CA GLY A 51 12.74 11.85 6.02
C GLY A 51 11.77 11.19 5.05
N GLU A 52 10.93 11.96 4.32
CA GLU A 52 10.12 11.44 3.21
C GLU A 52 10.60 12.01 1.88
N ARG A 53 10.63 11.17 0.83
CA ARG A 53 10.97 11.57 -0.54
C ARG A 53 10.23 10.69 -1.55
N VAL A 54 9.69 11.30 -2.59
CA VAL A 54 9.32 10.59 -3.82
C VAL A 54 10.46 10.78 -4.81
N VAL A 55 11.13 9.69 -5.19
CA VAL A 55 12.28 9.73 -6.10
C VAL A 55 11.87 9.20 -7.46
N VAL A 56 12.15 9.96 -8.50
CA VAL A 56 12.00 9.57 -9.91
C VAL A 56 13.37 9.26 -10.49
N ALA A 57 13.46 8.11 -11.15
CA ALA A 57 14.63 7.73 -11.95
C ALA A 57 14.35 8.01 -13.41
N GLU A 58 15.33 8.60 -14.11
CA GLU A 58 15.26 8.92 -15.53
C GLU A 58 16.35 8.18 -16.32
N VAL A 59 16.02 7.86 -17.56
CA VAL A 59 16.97 7.28 -18.54
C VAL A 59 16.93 8.18 -19.77
N GLY A 60 18.05 8.87 -20.04
CA GLY A 60 18.11 9.81 -21.15
C GLY A 60 17.14 10.99 -21.03
N GLY A 61 16.80 11.40 -19.81
CA GLY A 61 15.84 12.48 -19.52
C GLY A 61 14.35 12.06 -19.54
N GLU A 62 14.06 10.77 -19.78
CA GLU A 62 12.70 10.24 -19.75
C GLU A 62 12.44 9.54 -18.42
N PRO A 63 11.34 9.83 -17.68
CA PRO A 63 10.97 9.14 -16.46
C PRO A 63 10.78 7.64 -16.69
N ALA A 64 11.49 6.83 -15.92
CA ALA A 64 11.64 5.40 -16.13
C ALA A 64 11.19 4.54 -14.96
N GLY A 65 11.20 5.10 -13.75
CA GLY A 65 10.79 4.40 -12.53
C GLY A 65 10.67 5.35 -11.36
N ALA A 66 10.06 4.89 -10.27
CA ALA A 66 9.89 5.68 -9.07
C ALA A 66 9.88 4.83 -7.79
N VAL A 67 10.16 5.48 -6.65
CA VAL A 67 10.04 4.91 -5.30
C VAL A 67 9.60 6.01 -4.34
N LEU A 68 8.71 5.68 -3.40
CA LEU A 68 8.45 6.51 -2.22
C LEU A 68 9.32 6.00 -1.07
N LEU A 69 10.13 6.88 -0.50
CA LEU A 69 11.02 6.61 0.61
C LEU A 69 10.51 7.31 1.88
N ARG A 70 10.60 6.63 3.01
CA ARG A 70 10.19 7.17 4.30
C ARG A 70 11.07 6.63 5.41
N VAL A 71 11.59 7.52 6.26
CA VAL A 71 12.20 7.15 7.54
C VAL A 71 11.08 7.00 8.57
N ALA A 72 10.91 5.82 9.12
CA ALA A 72 9.84 5.56 10.10
C ALA A 72 10.22 4.39 11.02
N PRO A 73 9.58 4.26 12.19
CA PRO A 73 9.71 3.09 13.04
C PRO A 73 9.31 1.80 12.28
N VAL A 74 9.96 0.69 12.60
CA VAL A 74 9.60 -0.65 12.08
C VAL A 74 8.13 -0.95 12.30
N SER A 75 7.62 -0.61 13.47
CA SER A 75 6.20 -0.73 13.83
C SER A 75 5.89 0.15 15.05
N PRO A 76 4.60 0.35 15.40
CA PRO A 76 4.23 1.05 16.64
C PRO A 76 4.79 0.39 17.92
N LEU A 77 5.17 -0.88 17.85
CA LEU A 77 5.73 -1.63 18.98
C LEU A 77 7.26 -1.73 18.95
N ASN A 78 7.88 -1.44 17.81
CA ASN A 78 9.33 -1.40 17.65
C ASN A 78 9.73 -0.02 17.12
N PRO A 79 10.29 0.86 18.00
CA PRO A 79 10.64 2.23 17.64
C PRO A 79 11.93 2.35 16.83
N GLU A 80 12.62 1.24 16.54
CA GLU A 80 13.82 1.25 15.70
C GLU A 80 13.49 1.85 14.33
N LEU A 81 14.26 2.86 13.92
CA LEU A 81 14.05 3.53 12.63
C LEU A 81 14.58 2.68 11.48
N VAL A 82 13.82 2.65 10.41
CA VAL A 82 14.19 2.02 9.14
C VAL A 82 13.82 2.96 7.99
N VAL A 83 14.51 2.85 6.87
CA VAL A 83 14.04 3.43 5.61
C VAL A 83 13.08 2.44 4.96
N GLN A 84 11.84 2.85 4.82
CA GLN A 84 10.80 2.12 4.10
C GLN A 84 10.80 2.57 2.63
N ALA A 85 11.10 1.65 1.70
CA ALA A 85 11.03 1.88 0.27
C ALA A 85 9.72 1.28 -0.25
N PHE A 86 8.72 2.14 -0.51
CA PHE A 86 7.41 1.74 -1.01
C PHE A 86 7.40 1.70 -2.53
N ALA A 87 6.90 0.60 -3.07
CA ALA A 87 6.65 0.40 -4.49
C ALA A 87 7.83 0.85 -5.38
N PRO A 88 9.07 0.34 -5.20
CA PRO A 88 10.15 0.60 -6.15
C PRO A 88 9.78 -0.07 -7.49
N GLN A 89 9.23 0.72 -8.41
CA GLN A 89 8.70 0.25 -9.68
C GLN A 89 9.46 0.85 -10.86
N VAL A 90 9.56 0.06 -11.93
CA VAL A 90 10.23 0.45 -13.18
C VAL A 90 9.30 0.10 -14.33
N LEU A 91 9.07 1.06 -15.23
CA LEU A 91 8.30 0.82 -16.45
C LEU A 91 8.93 -0.31 -17.28
N VAL A 92 8.09 -1.11 -17.89
CA VAL A 92 8.50 -2.35 -18.58
C VAL A 92 9.60 -2.07 -19.63
N ARG A 93 9.46 -0.96 -20.38
CA ARG A 93 10.40 -0.54 -21.43
C ARG A 93 11.79 -0.16 -20.90
N PHE A 94 11.91 0.19 -19.61
CA PHE A 94 13.18 0.56 -18.96
C PHE A 94 13.74 -0.51 -18.01
N ARG A 95 13.15 -1.70 -18.00
CA ARG A 95 13.71 -2.81 -17.22
C ARG A 95 15.07 -3.22 -17.75
N ARG A 96 15.93 -3.73 -16.86
CA ARG A 96 17.32 -4.17 -17.14
C ARG A 96 18.30 -3.04 -17.50
N HIS A 97 17.92 -1.77 -17.36
CA HIS A 97 18.81 -0.61 -17.51
C HIS A 97 19.41 -0.13 -16.17
N GLY A 98 19.30 -0.92 -15.10
CA GLY A 98 19.84 -0.54 -13.79
C GLY A 98 18.93 0.37 -12.95
N VAL A 99 17.77 0.81 -13.46
CA VAL A 99 16.87 1.76 -12.82
C VAL A 99 16.46 1.28 -11.41
N GLY A 100 16.02 0.02 -11.28
CA GLY A 100 15.62 -0.50 -9.97
C GLY A 100 16.74 -0.51 -8.93
N ARG A 101 17.98 -0.74 -9.35
CA ARG A 101 19.15 -0.64 -8.48
C ARG A 101 19.35 0.80 -8.00
N ARG A 102 19.31 1.77 -8.91
CA ARG A 102 19.47 3.20 -8.58
C ARG A 102 18.39 3.69 -7.60
N LEU A 103 17.12 3.22 -7.74
CA LEU A 103 16.06 3.54 -6.80
C LEU A 103 16.34 2.99 -5.38
N LEU A 104 16.94 1.80 -5.26
CA LEU A 104 17.30 1.25 -3.95
C LEU A 104 18.62 1.85 -3.40
N GLU A 105 19.52 2.33 -4.27
CA GLU A 105 20.66 3.14 -3.85
C GLU A 105 20.19 4.45 -3.20
N ALA A 106 19.16 5.12 -3.74
CA ALA A 106 18.56 6.29 -3.09
C ALA A 106 18.00 5.99 -1.69
N ALA A 107 17.48 4.78 -1.48
CA ALA A 107 17.03 4.37 -0.15
C ALA A 107 18.20 4.17 0.83
N ALA A 108 19.33 3.64 0.36
CA ALA A 108 20.55 3.51 1.16
C ALA A 108 21.15 4.88 1.46
N GLU A 109 21.21 5.79 0.49
CA GLU A 109 21.67 7.17 0.68
C GLU A 109 20.81 7.92 1.74
N LEU A 110 19.48 7.74 1.71
CA LEU A 110 18.59 8.30 2.72
C LEU A 110 18.86 7.68 4.10
N ALA A 111 19.15 6.39 4.17
CA ALA A 111 19.50 5.70 5.41
C ALA A 111 20.81 6.27 6.00
N ASP A 112 21.83 6.47 5.18
CA ASP A 112 23.12 7.07 5.60
C ASP A 112 22.91 8.50 6.14
N VAL A 113 22.14 9.34 5.46
CA VAL A 113 21.83 10.72 5.88
C VAL A 113 21.17 10.76 7.27
N HIS A 114 20.29 9.79 7.55
CA HIS A 114 19.55 9.74 8.82
C HIS A 114 20.19 8.83 9.88
N GLY A 115 21.34 8.22 9.62
CA GLY A 115 22.00 7.28 10.53
C GLY A 115 21.19 6.02 10.80
N VAL A 116 20.40 5.57 9.82
CA VAL A 116 19.51 4.40 9.91
C VAL A 116 20.21 3.17 9.33
N ALA A 117 20.20 2.07 10.07
CA ALA A 117 20.96 0.87 9.68
C ALA A 117 20.24 -0.04 8.69
N HIS A 118 18.91 0.10 8.53
CA HIS A 118 18.12 -0.85 7.77
C HIS A 118 17.24 -0.21 6.72
N VAL A 119 17.21 -0.82 5.53
CA VAL A 119 16.24 -0.53 4.47
C VAL A 119 15.26 -1.69 4.36
N VAL A 120 13.97 -1.41 4.36
CA VAL A 120 12.90 -2.39 4.17
C VAL A 120 12.05 -2.05 2.95
N THR A 121 11.61 -3.08 2.24
CA THR A 121 10.70 -2.93 1.10
C THR A 121 9.75 -4.12 1.03
N ALA A 122 8.70 -3.99 0.25
CA ALA A 122 7.74 -5.07 0.02
C ALA A 122 7.68 -5.41 -1.47
N ALA A 123 7.67 -6.71 -1.77
CA ALA A 123 7.35 -7.22 -3.09
C ALA A 123 6.19 -8.20 -3.01
N ALA A 124 5.33 -8.23 -4.03
CA ALA A 124 4.28 -9.24 -4.10
C ALA A 124 4.91 -10.64 -4.10
N SER A 125 4.42 -11.54 -3.24
CA SER A 125 4.94 -12.91 -3.11
C SER A 125 4.85 -13.69 -4.43
N SER A 126 3.87 -13.35 -5.29
CA SER A 126 3.69 -13.92 -6.63
C SER A 126 4.70 -13.39 -7.67
N SER A 127 5.38 -12.28 -7.40
CA SER A 127 6.33 -11.68 -8.34
C SER A 127 7.72 -12.31 -8.20
N ARG A 128 7.98 -13.38 -8.96
CA ARG A 128 9.27 -14.09 -8.95
C ARG A 128 10.44 -13.17 -9.33
N ASP A 129 10.23 -12.28 -10.29
CA ASP A 129 11.30 -11.38 -10.79
C ASP A 129 11.65 -10.32 -9.76
N ALA A 130 10.66 -9.71 -9.09
CA ALA A 130 10.89 -8.78 -8.00
C ALA A 130 11.61 -9.45 -6.83
N ASN A 131 11.14 -10.62 -6.38
CA ASN A 131 11.77 -11.35 -5.28
C ASN A 131 13.22 -11.77 -5.61
N ARG A 132 13.48 -12.22 -6.85
CA ARG A 132 14.84 -12.56 -7.31
C ARG A 132 15.74 -11.33 -7.39
N PHE A 133 15.19 -10.17 -7.81
CA PHE A 133 15.92 -8.91 -7.85
C PHE A 133 16.32 -8.47 -6.43
N MET A 134 15.35 -8.44 -5.49
CA MET A 134 15.60 -8.09 -4.09
C MET A 134 16.65 -8.98 -3.43
N ALA A 135 16.55 -10.29 -3.63
CA ALA A 135 17.52 -11.24 -3.09
C ALA A 135 18.96 -10.99 -3.59
N ARG A 136 19.12 -10.58 -4.86
CA ARG A 136 20.46 -10.23 -5.41
C ARG A 136 21.06 -8.98 -4.78
N LEU A 137 20.23 -8.11 -4.20
CA LEU A 137 20.66 -6.91 -3.46
C LEU A 137 20.77 -7.17 -1.95
N GLY A 138 20.68 -8.42 -1.51
CA GLY A 138 20.78 -8.76 -0.09
C GLY A 138 19.51 -8.55 0.73
N LEU A 139 18.39 -8.14 0.09
CA LEU A 139 17.11 -7.98 0.78
C LEU A 139 16.45 -9.34 0.99
N ALA A 140 16.67 -9.92 2.16
CA ALA A 140 16.07 -11.19 2.57
C ALA A 140 14.62 -11.00 3.05
N PRO A 141 13.74 -12.02 2.93
CA PRO A 141 12.41 -11.96 3.51
C PRO A 141 12.45 -11.80 5.02
N ALA A 142 11.90 -10.72 5.55
CA ALA A 142 11.82 -10.43 6.98
C ALA A 142 10.42 -10.70 7.56
N ALA A 143 9.36 -10.51 6.75
CA ALA A 143 7.98 -10.74 7.15
C ALA A 143 7.11 -11.10 5.94
N VAL A 144 5.98 -11.73 6.21
CA VAL A 144 4.93 -12.00 5.21
C VAL A 144 3.66 -11.29 5.63
N VAL A 145 3.21 -10.34 4.84
CA VAL A 145 1.91 -9.67 5.04
C VAL A 145 0.80 -10.59 4.54
N ARG A 146 -0.19 -10.85 5.40
CA ARG A 146 -1.38 -11.64 5.07
C ARG A 146 -2.61 -10.76 5.18
N GLY A 147 -3.48 -10.82 4.20
CA GLY A 147 -4.70 -10.03 4.15
C GLY A 147 -5.93 -10.88 3.85
N ALA A 148 -7.07 -10.50 4.40
CA ALA A 148 -8.37 -11.04 4.08
C ALA A 148 -9.41 -9.92 4.21
N THR A 149 -10.54 -10.04 3.53
CA THR A 149 -11.67 -9.16 3.82
C THR A 149 -12.23 -9.46 5.20
N VAL A 150 -12.82 -8.46 5.87
CA VAL A 150 -13.46 -8.67 7.19
C VAL A 150 -14.52 -9.78 7.13
N HIS A 151 -15.28 -9.83 6.02
CA HIS A 151 -16.28 -10.89 5.81
C HIS A 151 -15.65 -12.29 5.74
N GLN A 152 -14.58 -12.46 4.94
CA GLN A 152 -13.86 -13.74 4.84
C GLN A 152 -13.23 -14.15 6.17
N LEU A 153 -12.61 -13.20 6.89
CA LEU A 153 -12.01 -13.49 8.20
C LEU A 153 -13.07 -13.94 9.20
N ARG A 154 -14.19 -13.22 9.30
CA ARG A 154 -15.30 -13.59 10.17
C ARG A 154 -15.86 -14.99 9.84
N ALA A 155 -16.16 -15.25 8.57
CA ALA A 155 -16.65 -16.54 8.13
C ALA A 155 -15.71 -17.69 8.49
N LYS A 156 -14.39 -17.48 8.39
CA LYS A 156 -13.38 -18.49 8.76
C LYS A 156 -13.25 -18.67 10.26
N ILE A 157 -13.35 -17.60 11.04
CA ILE A 157 -13.38 -17.68 12.52
C ILE A 157 -14.63 -18.45 12.98
N ASP A 158 -15.81 -18.10 12.46
CA ASP A 158 -17.06 -18.77 12.79
C ASP A 158 -17.04 -20.26 12.39
N ALA A 159 -16.40 -20.58 11.24
CA ALA A 159 -16.22 -21.95 10.80
C ALA A 159 -15.33 -22.80 11.74
N GLN A 160 -14.47 -22.18 12.54
CA GLN A 160 -13.62 -22.86 13.53
C GLN A 160 -14.27 -23.00 14.93
N LEU A 161 -15.42 -22.36 15.14
CA LEU A 161 -16.14 -22.49 16.42
C LEU A 161 -16.76 -23.89 16.53
N PRO A 162 -16.71 -24.53 17.73
CA PRO A 162 -17.44 -25.76 17.99
C PRO A 162 -18.95 -25.59 17.71
N GLU A 163 -19.61 -26.63 17.19
CA GLU A 163 -21.04 -26.58 16.79
C GLU A 163 -21.96 -25.98 17.83
N ARG A 164 -21.72 -26.32 19.10
CA ARG A 164 -22.50 -25.75 20.24
C ARG A 164 -22.38 -24.24 20.41
N ARG A 165 -21.25 -23.64 19.98
CA ARG A 165 -21.06 -22.18 19.97
C ARG A 165 -21.63 -21.54 18.72
N ARG A 166 -21.56 -22.22 17.58
CA ARG A 166 -22.19 -21.74 16.32
C ARG A 166 -23.70 -21.58 16.50
N ALA A 167 -24.38 -22.61 17.04
CA ALA A 167 -25.81 -22.56 17.28
C ALA A 167 -26.24 -21.39 18.20
N ARG A 168 -25.42 -21.04 19.22
CA ARG A 168 -25.69 -19.89 20.09
C ARG A 168 -25.47 -18.54 19.39
N VAL A 169 -24.47 -18.43 18.51
CA VAL A 169 -24.20 -17.20 17.72
C VAL A 169 -25.32 -16.97 16.72
N ASP A 170 -25.75 -18.04 16.01
CA ASP A 170 -26.86 -17.99 15.06
C ASP A 170 -28.18 -17.63 15.73
N GLN A 171 -28.50 -18.20 16.89
CA GLN A 171 -29.69 -17.85 17.67
C GLN A 171 -29.66 -16.36 18.12
N ARG A 172 -28.52 -15.84 18.55
CA ARG A 172 -28.39 -14.43 18.92
C ARG A 172 -28.52 -13.51 17.70
N ALA A 173 -27.92 -13.85 16.57
CA ALA A 173 -28.04 -13.09 15.32
C ALA A 173 -29.50 -13.06 14.83
N GLN A 174 -30.20 -14.22 14.86
CA GLN A 174 -31.62 -14.32 14.52
C GLN A 174 -32.51 -13.52 15.47
N ALA A 175 -32.21 -13.53 16.77
CA ALA A 175 -32.97 -12.76 17.77
C ALA A 175 -32.80 -11.23 17.54
N VAL A 176 -31.59 -10.76 17.17
CA VAL A 176 -31.34 -9.35 16.85
C VAL A 176 -32.07 -8.93 15.58
N VAL A 177 -32.05 -9.76 14.55
CA VAL A 177 -32.78 -9.51 13.28
C VAL A 177 -34.29 -9.48 13.54
N ALA A 178 -34.81 -10.44 14.29
CA ALA A 178 -36.23 -10.50 14.64
C ALA A 178 -36.67 -9.27 15.47
N ARG A 179 -35.81 -8.80 16.41
CA ARG A 179 -36.10 -7.60 17.21
C ARG A 179 -36.10 -6.35 16.32
N ARG A 180 -35.16 -6.20 15.40
CA ARG A 180 -35.14 -5.07 14.43
C ARG A 180 -36.36 -5.06 13.52
N SER A 181 -36.78 -6.23 13.05
CA SER A 181 -37.98 -6.35 12.21
C SER A 181 -39.26 -6.00 12.96
N ARG A 182 -39.37 -6.38 14.23
CA ARG A 182 -40.51 -6.01 15.10
C ARG A 182 -40.56 -4.50 15.34
N LEU A 183 -39.42 -3.88 15.64
CA LEU A 183 -39.33 -2.42 15.84
C LEU A 183 -39.72 -1.65 14.58
N ARG A 184 -39.24 -2.09 13.37
CA ARG A 184 -39.64 -1.48 12.10
C ARG A 184 -41.15 -1.58 11.85
N ARG A 185 -41.76 -2.76 12.11
CA ARG A 185 -43.21 -2.94 11.95
C ARG A 185 -44.02 -2.13 12.96
N ALA A 186 -43.50 -1.97 14.18
CA ALA A 186 -44.15 -1.14 15.20
C ALA A 186 -44.12 0.35 14.79
N ALA A 187 -42.96 0.85 14.30
CA ALA A 187 -42.85 2.22 13.80
C ALA A 187 -43.78 2.49 12.61
N GLN A 188 -43.89 1.57 11.66
CA GLN A 188 -44.80 1.70 10.51
C GLN A 188 -46.29 1.67 10.89
N ARG A 189 -46.67 1.00 12.00
CA ARG A 189 -48.06 1.02 12.52
C ARG A 189 -48.42 2.33 13.18
N VAL A 190 -47.49 2.97 13.88
CA VAL A 190 -47.69 4.29 14.50
C VAL A 190 -47.84 5.38 13.44
N GLU A 191 -47.13 5.29 12.30
CA GLU A 191 -47.24 6.21 11.17
C GLU A 191 -48.53 5.99 10.33
N ALA A 192 -49.21 4.85 10.46
CA ALA A 192 -50.36 4.46 9.67
C ALA A 192 -51.69 4.70 10.40
N GLU A 193 -51.73 5.16 11.68
CA GLU A 193 -52.95 5.61 12.35
C GLU A 193 -53.17 7.09 12.02
N PRO A 194 -54.18 7.44 11.18
CA PRO A 194 -54.55 8.83 10.96
C PRO A 194 -55.24 9.38 12.19
N GLU A 195 -54.85 10.56 12.62
CA GLU A 195 -55.51 11.32 13.62
C GLU A 195 -57.01 11.47 13.24
N GLY A 196 -57.88 10.84 14.05
CA GLY A 196 -59.32 10.99 14.00
C GLY A 196 -59.83 12.22 14.76
#